data_30b26800db538c3ff46623867f05c085
#
_entry.id   30b26800db538c3ff46623867f05c085
#
_cell.length_a   1.000
_cell.length_b   1.000
_cell.length_c   1.000
_cell.angle_alpha   90.00
_cell.angle_beta   90.00
_cell.angle_gamma   90.00
#
_symmetry.space_group_name_H-M   'P 1'
#
loop_
_entity.id
_entity.type
_entity.pdbx_description
1 polymer ?
#
loop_
_entity_poly.entity_id
_entity_poly.type
_entity_poly.pdbx_seq_one_letter_code
_entity_poly.pdbx_strand_id
1 'polypeptide(L)'
;MVQNPANRCYYCKNVIFTEIQKKALELGFTCLADGTNASDDADDRPGMKALQELHVLSPLRICGITKPALRDVSEQLGLFTARKPAYACLATRIPTGTRITAEQLEKVEQAESALMDMGFSDFRVRCPEGYAKLQVKPEQLQFVLEKREEILNVLGPLFGTVCLDLKTR
;
A
#
# COMPACT_ATOMS: atom_id res chain seq x y z
N MET A 1 -1.88 16.57 3.09
CA MET A 1 -2.16 15.12 2.98
C MET A 1 -3.63 14.76 3.22
N VAL A 2 -4.27 15.31 4.26
CA VAL A 2 -5.68 15.01 4.64
C VAL A 2 -6.67 15.20 3.49
N GLN A 3 -6.45 16.17 2.62
CA GLN A 3 -7.29 16.42 1.42
C GLN A 3 -7.10 15.40 0.30
N ASN A 4 -6.19 14.44 0.46
CA ASN A 4 -5.93 13.36 -0.49
C ASN A 4 -5.73 13.81 -1.96
N PRO A 5 -4.85 14.77 -2.24
CA PRO A 5 -4.59 15.21 -3.61
C PRO A 5 -3.91 14.11 -4.43
N ALA A 6 -3.95 14.20 -5.75
CA ALA A 6 -3.34 13.22 -6.64
C ALA A 6 -1.83 13.01 -6.36
N ASN A 7 -1.13 14.08 -5.97
CA ASN A 7 0.28 14.06 -5.60
C ASN A 7 0.54 13.86 -4.09
N ARG A 8 -0.42 13.29 -3.32
CA ARG A 8 -0.28 13.06 -1.88
C ARG A 8 1.02 12.35 -1.48
N CYS A 9 1.50 11.42 -2.34
CA CYS A 9 2.72 10.67 -2.08
C CYS A 9 3.97 11.57 -2.02
N TYR A 10 4.00 12.65 -2.79
CA TYR A 10 5.04 13.66 -2.72
C TYR A 10 5.10 14.32 -1.33
N TYR A 11 3.98 14.86 -0.87
CA TYR A 11 3.90 15.51 0.45
C TYR A 11 4.18 14.53 1.58
N CYS A 12 3.66 13.29 1.48
CA CYS A 12 3.88 12.25 2.48
C CYS A 12 5.37 11.92 2.61
N LYS A 13 6.04 11.67 1.49
CA LYS A 13 7.48 11.35 1.50
C LYS A 13 8.31 12.53 1.99
N ASN A 14 7.99 13.76 1.59
CA ASN A 14 8.70 14.94 2.11
C ASN A 14 8.67 14.99 3.64
N VAL A 15 7.49 14.86 4.24
CA VAL A 15 7.37 14.89 5.72
C VAL A 15 8.14 13.73 6.35
N ILE A 16 7.88 12.51 5.89
CA ILE A 16 8.48 11.30 6.49
C ILE A 16 10.00 11.32 6.37
N PHE A 17 10.54 11.56 5.18
CA PHE A 17 11.99 11.53 4.97
C PHE A 17 12.70 12.71 5.59
N THR A 18 12.07 13.89 5.72
CA THR A 18 12.63 15.00 6.48
C THR A 18 12.80 14.64 7.97
N GLU A 19 11.79 14.00 8.59
CA GLU A 19 11.91 13.55 9.98
C GLU A 19 12.94 12.43 10.15
N ILE A 20 13.00 11.48 9.19
CA ILE A 20 14.03 10.44 9.19
C ILE A 20 15.44 11.05 9.06
N GLN A 21 15.63 12.06 8.18
CA GLN A 21 16.91 12.75 8.04
C GLN A 21 17.36 13.42 9.34
N LYS A 22 16.46 14.14 10.02
CA LYS A 22 16.75 14.74 11.32
C LYS A 22 17.24 13.68 12.31
N LYS A 23 16.49 12.57 12.40
CA LYS A 23 16.85 11.48 13.31
C LYS A 23 18.14 10.78 12.93
N ALA A 24 18.39 10.59 11.63
CA ALA A 24 19.65 10.03 11.14
C ALA A 24 20.84 10.89 11.51
N LEU A 25 20.75 12.21 11.34
CA LEU A 25 21.80 13.16 11.72
C LEU A 25 22.10 13.13 13.23
N GLU A 26 21.06 13.06 14.08
CA GLU A 26 21.25 12.89 15.54
C GLU A 26 22.01 11.61 15.89
N LEU A 27 21.86 10.56 15.07
CA LEU A 27 22.54 9.27 15.24
C LEU A 27 23.90 9.19 14.50
N GLY A 28 24.35 10.29 13.88
CA GLY A 28 25.62 10.35 13.16
C GLY A 28 25.60 9.82 11.73
N PHE A 29 24.41 9.56 11.15
CA PHE A 29 24.26 9.14 9.76
C PHE A 29 24.02 10.35 8.87
N THR A 30 24.77 10.43 7.76
CA THR A 30 24.68 11.55 6.79
C THR A 30 24.02 11.15 5.48
N CYS A 31 23.70 9.88 5.28
CA CYS A 31 23.14 9.35 4.06
C CYS A 31 21.90 8.49 4.36
N LEU A 32 20.86 8.70 3.59
CA LEU A 32 19.67 7.84 3.59
C LEU A 32 19.56 7.07 2.30
N ALA A 33 19.10 5.82 2.39
CA ALA A 33 18.77 4.98 1.25
C ALA A 33 17.35 4.41 1.38
N ASP A 34 16.70 4.16 0.23
CA ASP A 34 15.39 3.52 0.18
C ASP A 34 15.41 2.22 -0.63
N GLY A 35 14.30 1.48 -0.61
CA GLY A 35 14.14 0.21 -1.33
C GLY A 35 13.57 0.35 -2.74
N THR A 36 13.59 1.53 -3.35
CA THR A 36 13.15 1.74 -4.73
C THR A 36 14.01 0.92 -5.69
N ASN A 37 13.39 0.14 -6.57
CA ASN A 37 14.07 -0.76 -7.50
C ASN A 37 13.89 -0.32 -8.96
N ALA A 38 14.56 -1.00 -9.91
CA ALA A 38 14.55 -0.64 -11.32
C ALA A 38 13.19 -0.84 -12.03
N SER A 39 12.27 -1.65 -11.44
CA SER A 39 10.92 -1.83 -11.96
C SER A 39 9.95 -0.72 -11.52
N ASP A 40 10.35 0.15 -10.60
CA ASP A 40 9.52 1.28 -10.18
C ASP A 40 9.63 2.40 -11.22
N ASP A 41 8.49 2.77 -11.83
CA ASP A 41 8.45 3.88 -12.77
C ASP A 41 8.71 5.21 -12.04
N ALA A 42 9.75 5.93 -12.48
CA ALA A 42 10.13 7.20 -11.85
C ALA A 42 9.28 8.38 -12.32
N ASP A 43 8.83 8.33 -13.55
CA ASP A 43 8.21 9.50 -14.20
C ASP A 43 6.73 9.63 -13.78
N ASP A 44 6.08 8.52 -13.44
CA ASP A 44 4.65 8.48 -13.06
C ASP A 44 4.41 8.49 -11.52
N ARG A 45 5.47 8.66 -10.69
CA ARG A 45 5.34 8.59 -9.23
C ARG A 45 5.72 9.92 -8.54
N PRO A 46 4.74 10.73 -8.11
CA PRO A 46 5.01 12.00 -7.41
C PRO A 46 5.97 11.85 -6.21
N GLY A 47 5.97 10.68 -5.56
CA GLY A 47 6.88 10.41 -4.44
C GLY A 47 8.35 10.26 -4.85
N MET A 48 8.69 9.98 -6.10
CA MET A 48 10.07 9.92 -6.55
C MET A 48 10.73 11.29 -6.57
N LYS A 49 9.96 12.32 -6.94
CA LYS A 49 10.42 13.71 -6.90
C LYS A 49 10.86 14.12 -5.48
N ALA A 50 10.09 13.74 -4.46
CA ALA A 50 10.44 14.01 -3.06
C ALA A 50 11.77 13.35 -2.66
N LEU A 51 12.00 12.09 -3.08
CA LEU A 51 13.26 11.39 -2.77
C LEU A 51 14.47 12.07 -3.44
N GLN A 52 14.31 12.54 -4.67
CA GLN A 52 15.36 13.27 -5.39
C GLN A 52 15.69 14.60 -4.70
N GLU A 53 14.68 15.39 -4.34
CA GLU A 53 14.84 16.67 -3.65
C GLU A 53 15.50 16.52 -2.27
N LEU A 54 15.21 15.41 -1.59
CA LEU A 54 15.79 15.08 -0.27
C LEU A 54 17.12 14.29 -0.37
N HIS A 55 17.64 14.09 -1.59
CA HIS A 55 18.90 13.35 -1.82
C HIS A 55 18.92 11.94 -1.22
N VAL A 56 17.77 11.26 -1.19
CA VAL A 56 17.67 9.87 -0.75
C VAL A 56 18.17 8.96 -1.86
N LEU A 57 19.14 8.11 -1.55
CA LEU A 57 19.70 7.15 -2.50
C LEU A 57 18.77 5.97 -2.73
N SER A 58 18.69 5.47 -3.95
CA SER A 58 17.95 4.25 -4.31
C SER A 58 18.93 3.21 -4.89
N PRO A 59 19.74 2.53 -4.05
CA PRO A 59 20.84 1.66 -4.51
C PRO A 59 20.36 0.55 -5.44
N LEU A 60 19.23 -0.09 -5.15
CA LEU A 60 18.68 -1.15 -6.00
C LEU A 60 18.34 -0.64 -7.40
N ARG A 61 17.80 0.56 -7.50
CA ARG A 61 17.51 1.21 -8.78
C ARG A 61 18.79 1.59 -9.52
N ILE A 62 19.74 2.20 -8.83
CA ILE A 62 21.04 2.60 -9.40
C ILE A 62 21.77 1.38 -9.98
N CYS A 63 21.72 0.23 -9.30
CA CYS A 63 22.31 -1.03 -9.74
C CYS A 63 21.45 -1.80 -10.77
N GLY A 64 20.33 -1.25 -11.23
CA GLY A 64 19.45 -1.90 -12.22
C GLY A 64 18.72 -3.13 -11.70
N ILE A 65 18.62 -3.32 -10.37
CA ILE A 65 17.97 -4.49 -9.77
C ILE A 65 16.44 -4.36 -9.92
N THR A 66 15.84 -5.29 -10.65
CA THR A 66 14.40 -5.34 -10.89
C THR A 66 13.65 -6.03 -9.75
N LYS A 67 12.33 -5.83 -9.69
CA LYS A 67 11.46 -6.48 -8.68
C LYS A 67 11.55 -8.01 -8.71
N PRO A 68 11.51 -8.70 -9.88
CA PRO A 68 11.73 -10.15 -9.94
C PRO A 68 13.07 -10.55 -9.36
N ALA A 69 14.18 -9.95 -9.83
CA ALA A 69 15.52 -10.27 -9.35
C ALA A 69 15.67 -10.06 -7.83
N LEU A 70 15.07 -8.97 -7.31
CA LEU A 70 15.05 -8.72 -5.86
C LEU A 70 14.33 -9.83 -5.09
N ARG A 71 13.19 -10.32 -5.63
CA ARG A 71 12.44 -11.42 -5.00
C ARG A 71 13.22 -12.74 -5.01
N ASP A 72 13.88 -13.07 -6.12
CA ASP A 72 14.69 -14.27 -6.25
C ASP A 72 15.84 -14.27 -5.25
N VAL A 73 16.57 -13.16 -5.13
CA VAL A 73 17.64 -13.02 -4.12
C VAL A 73 17.07 -13.07 -2.70
N SER A 74 15.94 -12.42 -2.44
CA SER A 74 15.30 -12.45 -1.13
C SER A 74 14.89 -13.87 -0.73
N GLU A 75 14.44 -14.69 -1.69
CA GLU A 75 14.08 -16.09 -1.45
C GLU A 75 15.33 -16.94 -1.16
N GLN A 76 16.41 -16.75 -1.93
CA GLN A 76 17.69 -17.42 -1.68
C GLN A 76 18.27 -17.11 -0.30
N LEU A 77 18.06 -15.87 0.18
CA LEU A 77 18.47 -15.43 1.52
C LEU A 77 17.47 -15.86 2.63
N GLY A 78 16.41 -16.58 2.30
CA GLY A 78 15.40 -17.03 3.26
C GLY A 78 14.57 -15.90 3.88
N LEU A 79 14.45 -14.74 3.23
CA LEU A 79 13.68 -13.62 3.76
C LEU A 79 12.18 -13.92 3.67
N PHE A 80 11.48 -13.83 4.79
CA PHE A 80 10.03 -14.09 4.88
C PHE A 80 9.18 -13.16 3.98
N THR A 81 9.74 -12.05 3.55
CA THR A 81 9.06 -11.06 2.68
C THR A 81 9.19 -11.37 1.19
N ALA A 82 10.00 -12.35 0.78
CA ALA A 82 10.32 -12.64 -0.61
C ALA A 82 9.05 -12.85 -1.48
N ARG A 83 8.09 -13.63 -0.96
CA ARG A 83 6.82 -13.95 -1.66
C ARG A 83 5.64 -13.08 -1.21
N LYS A 84 5.86 -12.11 -0.31
CA LYS A 84 4.78 -11.26 0.19
C LYS A 84 4.15 -10.46 -0.95
N PRO A 85 2.80 -10.47 -1.09
CA PRO A 85 2.11 -9.62 -2.06
C PRO A 85 2.39 -8.14 -1.83
N ALA A 86 2.30 -7.34 -2.89
CA ALA A 86 2.43 -5.89 -2.76
C ALA A 86 1.25 -5.34 -1.94
N TYR A 87 1.56 -4.70 -0.82
CA TYR A 87 0.58 -4.05 0.04
C TYR A 87 0.80 -2.54 -0.01
N ALA A 88 -0.06 -1.85 -0.74
CA ALA A 88 0.02 -0.40 -0.88
C ALA A 88 -0.53 0.30 0.38
N CYS A 89 -0.12 1.55 0.59
CA CYS A 89 -0.62 2.41 1.68
C CYS A 89 -2.16 2.46 1.72
N LEU A 90 -2.75 2.36 2.91
CA LEU A 90 -4.21 2.38 3.13
C LEU A 90 -4.88 3.63 2.55
N ALA A 91 -4.19 4.76 2.49
CA ALA A 91 -4.71 5.98 1.85
C ALA A 91 -5.14 5.77 0.39
N THR A 92 -4.63 4.72 -0.29
CA THR A 92 -5.04 4.37 -1.65
C THR A 92 -6.44 3.73 -1.72
N ARG A 93 -7.04 3.39 -0.59
CA ARG A 93 -8.41 2.84 -0.49
C ARG A 93 -9.46 3.95 -0.54
N ILE A 94 -9.06 5.17 -0.22
CA ILE A 94 -9.91 6.35 -0.25
C ILE A 94 -9.74 7.04 -1.62
N PRO A 95 -10.84 7.42 -2.30
CA PRO A 95 -10.77 8.09 -3.60
C PRO A 95 -9.95 9.39 -3.54
N THR A 96 -9.16 9.63 -4.58
CA THR A 96 -8.41 10.89 -4.71
C THR A 96 -9.36 12.09 -4.65
N GLY A 97 -8.97 13.13 -3.92
CA GLY A 97 -9.80 14.32 -3.69
C GLY A 97 -10.80 14.18 -2.53
N THR A 98 -11.00 12.97 -2.01
CA THR A 98 -11.81 12.76 -0.81
C THR A 98 -10.94 12.89 0.43
N ARG A 99 -11.41 13.65 1.42
CA ARG A 99 -10.70 13.81 2.70
C ARG A 99 -10.47 12.45 3.38
N ILE A 100 -9.24 12.21 3.83
CA ILE A 100 -8.87 11.03 4.60
C ILE A 100 -9.09 11.33 6.08
N THR A 101 -9.77 10.41 6.79
CA THR A 101 -9.91 10.44 8.25
C THR A 101 -9.25 9.23 8.89
N ALA A 102 -8.86 9.33 10.16
CA ALA A 102 -8.32 8.20 10.92
C ALA A 102 -9.36 7.07 10.98
N GLU A 103 -10.62 7.39 11.27
CA GLU A 103 -11.72 6.42 11.34
C GLU A 103 -11.87 5.61 10.03
N GLN A 104 -11.78 6.25 8.86
CA GLN A 104 -11.84 5.54 7.58
C GLN A 104 -10.67 4.58 7.40
N LEU A 105 -9.47 4.98 7.78
CA LEU A 105 -8.28 4.14 7.67
C LEU A 105 -8.35 2.95 8.64
N GLU A 106 -8.81 3.16 9.86
CA GLU A 106 -9.02 2.11 10.87
C GLU A 106 -10.05 1.07 10.39
N LYS A 107 -11.19 1.51 9.86
CA LYS A 107 -12.21 0.61 9.29
C LYS A 107 -11.65 -0.23 8.14
N VAL A 108 -10.90 0.40 7.25
CA VAL A 108 -10.25 -0.30 6.12
C VAL A 108 -9.21 -1.29 6.62
N GLU A 109 -8.40 -0.92 7.60
CA GLU A 109 -7.37 -1.80 8.18
C GLU A 109 -8.01 -3.02 8.84
N GLN A 110 -9.03 -2.82 9.67
CA GLN A 110 -9.77 -3.90 10.31
C GLN A 110 -10.39 -4.85 9.28
N ALA A 111 -11.02 -4.31 8.24
CA ALA A 111 -11.61 -5.09 7.17
C ALA A 111 -10.57 -5.89 6.38
N GLU A 112 -9.46 -5.25 5.97
CA GLU A 112 -8.41 -5.97 5.22
C GLU A 112 -7.70 -7.01 6.09
N SER A 113 -7.49 -6.76 7.39
CA SER A 113 -6.94 -7.73 8.33
C SER A 113 -7.84 -8.96 8.47
N ALA A 114 -9.12 -8.76 8.70
CA ALA A 114 -10.07 -9.86 8.83
C ALA A 114 -10.18 -10.70 7.54
N LEU A 115 -10.16 -10.07 6.37
CA LEU A 115 -10.14 -10.80 5.09
C LEU A 115 -8.84 -11.59 4.90
N MET A 116 -7.69 -11.07 5.35
CA MET A 116 -6.43 -11.83 5.35
C MET A 116 -6.53 -13.08 6.23
N ASP A 117 -7.12 -12.96 7.43
CA ASP A 117 -7.35 -14.09 8.35
C ASP A 117 -8.31 -15.13 7.75
N MET A 118 -9.25 -14.72 6.89
CA MET A 118 -10.11 -15.64 6.13
C MET A 118 -9.38 -16.32 4.95
N GLY A 119 -8.12 -15.96 4.65
CA GLY A 119 -7.31 -16.54 3.57
C GLY A 119 -7.31 -15.75 2.26
N PHE A 120 -7.90 -14.56 2.21
CA PHE A 120 -7.77 -13.70 1.04
C PHE A 120 -6.34 -13.14 0.91
N SER A 121 -5.87 -13.02 -0.30
CA SER A 121 -4.54 -12.45 -0.61
C SER A 121 -4.61 -11.50 -1.81
N ASP A 122 -3.78 -10.46 -1.81
CA ASP A 122 -3.68 -9.48 -2.90
C ASP A 122 -5.04 -8.89 -3.35
N PHE A 123 -5.82 -8.47 -2.39
CA PHE A 123 -7.12 -7.81 -2.55
C PHE A 123 -7.08 -6.36 -2.05
N ARG A 124 -8.18 -5.63 -2.16
CA ARG A 124 -8.34 -4.28 -1.59
C ARG A 124 -9.78 -4.08 -1.12
N VAL A 125 -9.94 -3.46 0.04
CA VAL A 125 -11.22 -2.91 0.48
C VAL A 125 -11.20 -1.41 0.24
N ARG A 126 -11.78 -0.96 -0.86
CA ARG A 126 -11.90 0.46 -1.15
C ARG A 126 -13.10 1.05 -0.41
N CYS A 127 -12.97 2.29 0.02
CA CYS A 127 -14.00 3.01 0.76
C CYS A 127 -14.44 4.27 0.00
N PRO A 128 -15.13 4.16 -1.15
CA PRO A 128 -15.79 5.29 -1.77
C PRO A 128 -17.05 5.62 -0.99
N GLU A 129 -17.29 6.92 -0.71
CA GLU A 129 -18.55 7.39 -0.08
C GLU A 129 -18.97 6.63 1.20
N GLY A 130 -18.02 6.03 1.92
CA GLY A 130 -18.27 5.38 3.21
C GLY A 130 -18.70 3.91 3.16
N TYR A 131 -18.96 3.30 1.99
CA TYR A 131 -19.23 1.87 1.87
C TYR A 131 -17.98 1.06 1.52
N ALA A 132 -18.01 -0.26 1.78
CA ALA A 132 -16.92 -1.15 1.40
C ALA A 132 -17.10 -1.65 -0.04
N LYS A 133 -16.09 -1.44 -0.90
CA LYS A 133 -16.00 -2.05 -2.22
C LYS A 133 -14.82 -3.02 -2.27
N LEU A 134 -15.13 -4.31 -2.22
CA LEU A 134 -14.14 -5.39 -2.25
C LEU A 134 -13.64 -5.62 -3.67
N GLN A 135 -12.35 -5.49 -3.88
CA GLN A 135 -11.64 -5.85 -5.11
C GLN A 135 -10.74 -7.05 -4.85
N VAL A 136 -10.94 -8.12 -5.58
CA VAL A 136 -10.16 -9.36 -5.48
C VAL A 136 -9.56 -9.73 -6.84
N LYS A 137 -8.66 -10.69 -6.88
CA LYS A 137 -8.21 -11.32 -8.12
C LYS A 137 -9.33 -12.16 -8.73
N PRO A 138 -9.29 -12.42 -10.06
CA PRO A 138 -10.28 -13.27 -10.73
C PRO A 138 -10.44 -14.63 -10.05
N GLU A 139 -9.34 -15.24 -9.62
CA GLU A 139 -9.32 -16.58 -9.02
C GLU A 139 -10.04 -16.62 -7.65
N GLN A 140 -10.20 -15.47 -7.00
CA GLN A 140 -10.84 -15.36 -5.69
C GLN A 140 -12.34 -15.01 -5.76
N LEU A 141 -12.90 -14.74 -6.93
CA LEU A 141 -14.32 -14.38 -7.05
C LEU A 141 -15.24 -15.46 -6.48
N GLN A 142 -14.98 -16.73 -6.82
CA GLN A 142 -15.74 -17.84 -6.31
C GLN A 142 -15.63 -17.94 -4.78
N PHE A 143 -14.44 -17.74 -4.25
CA PHE A 143 -14.19 -17.74 -2.81
C PHE A 143 -14.93 -16.62 -2.06
N VAL A 144 -15.11 -15.43 -2.68
CA VAL A 144 -15.97 -14.37 -2.12
C VAL A 144 -17.40 -14.85 -1.96
N LEU A 145 -17.95 -15.57 -2.95
CA LEU A 145 -19.32 -16.08 -2.89
C LEU A 145 -19.46 -17.15 -1.80
N GLU A 146 -18.50 -18.04 -1.68
CA GLU A 146 -18.47 -19.09 -0.65
C GLU A 146 -18.35 -18.50 0.76
N LYS A 147 -17.58 -17.42 0.93
CA LYS A 147 -17.37 -16.72 2.21
C LYS A 147 -18.33 -15.56 2.44
N ARG A 148 -19.39 -15.43 1.63
CA ARG A 148 -20.29 -14.27 1.63
C ARG A 148 -20.80 -13.89 3.03
N GLU A 149 -21.32 -14.86 3.79
CA GLU A 149 -21.88 -14.61 5.10
C GLU A 149 -20.80 -14.14 6.12
N GLU A 150 -19.62 -14.79 6.10
CA GLU A 150 -18.49 -14.39 6.95
C GLU A 150 -18.02 -12.96 6.63
N ILE A 151 -17.92 -12.63 5.34
CA ILE A 151 -17.55 -11.28 4.88
C ILE A 151 -18.57 -10.25 5.35
N LEU A 152 -19.87 -10.52 5.19
CA LEU A 152 -20.93 -9.61 5.63
C LEU A 152 -20.95 -9.43 7.14
N ASN A 153 -20.71 -10.49 7.93
CA ASN A 153 -20.63 -10.42 9.37
C ASN A 153 -19.51 -9.53 9.88
N VAL A 154 -18.38 -9.45 9.15
CA VAL A 154 -17.23 -8.64 9.54
C VAL A 154 -17.28 -7.23 8.96
N LEU A 155 -17.56 -7.09 7.67
CA LEU A 155 -17.53 -5.79 6.99
C LEU A 155 -18.82 -4.99 7.18
N GLY A 156 -19.96 -5.67 7.37
CA GLY A 156 -21.26 -5.02 7.57
C GLY A 156 -21.29 -4.03 8.73
N PRO A 157 -20.83 -4.41 9.93
CA PRO A 157 -20.74 -3.51 11.07
C PRO A 157 -19.85 -2.28 10.85
N LEU A 158 -18.79 -2.42 10.03
CA LEU A 158 -17.83 -1.35 9.75
C LEU A 158 -18.34 -0.33 8.72
N PHE A 159 -19.09 -0.80 7.70
CA PHE A 159 -19.43 0.00 6.53
C PHE A 159 -20.93 0.08 6.20
N GLY A 160 -21.77 -0.73 6.83
CA GLY A 160 -23.18 -0.87 6.50
C GLY A 160 -23.43 -1.55 5.16
N THR A 161 -22.85 -1.04 4.07
CA THR A 161 -22.98 -1.61 2.72
C THR A 161 -21.66 -2.20 2.26
N VAL A 162 -21.73 -3.43 1.72
CA VAL A 162 -20.58 -4.16 1.15
C VAL A 162 -20.90 -4.54 -0.29
N CYS A 163 -20.04 -4.12 -1.22
CA CYS A 163 -20.15 -4.39 -2.64
C CYS A 163 -18.94 -5.18 -3.13
N LEU A 164 -19.15 -6.08 -4.09
CA LEU A 164 -18.07 -6.71 -4.86
C LEU A 164 -17.84 -5.91 -6.14
N ASP A 165 -16.59 -5.53 -6.40
CA ASP A 165 -16.21 -4.91 -7.66
C ASP A 165 -16.02 -6.03 -8.71
N LEU A 166 -16.84 -6.02 -9.75
CA LEU A 166 -16.70 -6.98 -10.86
C LEU A 166 -15.45 -6.72 -11.71
N LYS A 167 -14.90 -5.49 -11.63
CA LYS A 167 -13.58 -5.22 -12.18
C LYS A 167 -12.53 -5.76 -11.21
N THR A 168 -12.02 -6.93 -11.54
CA THR A 168 -10.97 -7.58 -10.76
C THR A 168 -9.66 -6.79 -10.76
N ARG A 169 -8.76 -7.19 -9.91
CA ARG A 169 -7.48 -6.54 -9.69
C ARG A 169 -6.38 -7.11 -10.60
#